data_6efbcecd3d0d714722b60b9d3b5e6cba
#
_entry.id   6efbcecd3d0d714722b60b9d3b5e6cba
#
_cell.length_a   1.000
_cell.length_b   1.000
_cell.length_c   1.000
_cell.angle_alpha   90.00
_cell.angle_beta   90.00
_cell.angle_gamma   90.00
#
_symmetry.space_group_name_H-M   'P 1'
#
loop_
_entity.id
_entity.type
_entity.pdbx_description
1 polymer ?
#
loop_
_entity_poly.entity_id
_entity_poly.type
_entity_poly.pdbx_seq_one_letter_code
_entity_poly.pdbx_strand_id
1 'polypeptide(L)'
;SEFNWGPTLEKSWYGCNQLTSFPLIDIASNSGLSLNYAWNGCSGLTSFPDLDYSSVERMSYAWQNCTELVTWNSNATVNLPECVSLGAAWWGCSKLTSIPSLNIPKATSLWYAFYSCQALTLIPLMDTSNITLWDGTFNNCQNLETIPALDFSSATSVTNTFTSCGVKTF
;
A
#
# COMPACT_ATOMS: atom_id res chain seq x y z
N SER A 1 -7.45 32.71 -2.89
CA SER A 1 -6.76 31.53 -3.40
C SER A 1 -7.67 30.33 -3.19
N GLU A 2 -8.32 29.88 -4.27
CA GLU A 2 -9.13 28.67 -4.25
C GLU A 2 -8.17 27.49 -4.03
N PHE A 3 -8.32 26.77 -2.91
CA PHE A 3 -7.71 25.48 -2.74
C PHE A 3 -8.41 24.54 -3.72
N ASN A 4 -7.76 24.29 -4.87
CA ASN A 4 -8.21 23.27 -5.80
C ASN A 4 -7.93 21.91 -5.13
N TRP A 5 -8.92 21.36 -4.46
CA TRP A 5 -8.93 19.97 -4.06
C TRP A 5 -8.98 19.17 -5.36
N GLY A 6 -7.87 18.60 -5.79
CA GLY A 6 -7.82 17.73 -6.97
C GLY A 6 -8.91 16.66 -6.92
N PRO A 7 -9.15 15.95 -8.01
CA PRO A 7 -10.17 14.90 -8.07
C PRO A 7 -9.93 13.89 -6.94
N THR A 8 -11.00 13.45 -6.29
CA THR A 8 -10.90 12.52 -5.18
C THR A 8 -11.87 11.35 -5.36
N LEU A 9 -11.38 10.15 -5.11
CA LEU A 9 -12.17 8.94 -4.91
C LEU A 9 -12.12 8.49 -3.44
N GLU A 10 -11.80 9.42 -2.53
CA GLU A 10 -11.74 9.14 -1.11
C GLU A 10 -13.04 8.51 -0.61
N LYS A 11 -12.91 7.38 0.09
CA LYS A 11 -14.04 6.63 0.67
C LYS A 11 -15.12 6.19 -0.31
N SER A 12 -14.90 6.25 -1.64
CA SER A 12 -15.94 5.95 -2.64
C SER A 12 -16.56 4.55 -2.48
N TRP A 13 -15.79 3.57 -2.03
CA TRP A 13 -16.24 2.20 -1.77
C TRP A 13 -15.97 1.75 -0.33
N TYR A 14 -15.85 2.72 0.60
CA TYR A 14 -15.59 2.45 2.01
C TYR A 14 -16.64 1.49 2.59
N GLY A 15 -16.19 0.39 3.20
CA GLY A 15 -17.05 -0.58 3.85
C GLY A 15 -17.89 -1.46 2.93
N CYS A 16 -17.63 -1.46 1.60
CA CYS A 16 -18.33 -2.33 0.65
C CYS A 16 -17.90 -3.80 0.83
N ASN A 17 -18.25 -4.39 1.97
CA ASN A 17 -17.78 -5.72 2.40
C ASN A 17 -18.31 -6.89 1.55
N GLN A 18 -19.35 -6.67 0.75
CA GLN A 18 -19.89 -7.66 -0.19
C GLN A 18 -19.24 -7.58 -1.59
N LEU A 19 -18.35 -6.61 -1.81
CA LEU A 19 -17.62 -6.46 -3.06
C LEU A 19 -16.55 -7.55 -3.15
N THR A 20 -16.68 -8.48 -4.09
CA THR A 20 -15.74 -9.61 -4.26
C THR A 20 -14.70 -9.36 -5.36
N SER A 21 -14.99 -8.46 -6.29
CA SER A 21 -14.08 -8.04 -7.36
C SER A 21 -14.31 -6.57 -7.69
N PHE A 22 -13.30 -5.93 -8.26
CA PHE A 22 -13.39 -4.53 -8.69
C PHE A 22 -13.12 -4.44 -10.20
N PRO A 23 -13.91 -3.65 -10.97
CA PRO A 23 -13.70 -3.51 -12.40
C PRO A 23 -12.46 -2.67 -12.72
N LEU A 24 -11.90 -2.87 -13.90
CA LEU A 24 -10.91 -1.94 -14.45
C LEU A 24 -11.59 -0.60 -14.75
N ILE A 25 -11.09 0.48 -14.14
CA ILE A 25 -11.55 1.85 -14.37
C ILE A 25 -10.38 2.74 -14.77
N ASP A 26 -10.64 3.78 -15.55
CA ASP A 26 -9.65 4.81 -15.85
C ASP A 26 -9.57 5.81 -14.70
N ILE A 27 -8.41 5.86 -14.03
CA ILE A 27 -8.10 6.82 -12.98
C ILE A 27 -6.93 7.72 -13.35
N ALA A 28 -6.19 7.40 -14.42
CA ALA A 28 -4.98 8.11 -14.83
C ALA A 28 -5.26 9.52 -15.38
N SER A 29 -6.47 9.76 -15.90
CA SER A 29 -6.87 11.07 -16.44
C SER A 29 -7.05 12.16 -15.37
N ASN A 30 -7.01 11.81 -14.09
CA ASN A 30 -7.28 12.71 -12.97
C ASN A 30 -5.98 13.11 -12.26
N SER A 31 -5.38 14.23 -12.62
CA SER A 31 -4.16 14.76 -11.97
C SER A 31 -4.40 15.05 -10.48
N GLY A 32 -3.47 14.62 -9.62
CA GLY A 32 -3.55 14.88 -8.17
C GLY A 32 -4.58 14.00 -7.44
N LEU A 33 -4.89 12.83 -7.99
CA LEU A 33 -5.93 11.94 -7.46
C LEU A 33 -5.63 11.45 -6.04
N SER A 34 -6.61 11.60 -5.16
CA SER A 34 -6.59 10.95 -3.83
C SER A 34 -7.47 9.70 -3.80
N LEU A 35 -6.86 8.59 -3.38
CA LEU A 35 -7.51 7.30 -3.14
C LEU A 35 -7.58 6.98 -1.63
N ASN A 36 -7.42 7.97 -0.75
CA ASN A 36 -7.45 7.73 0.69
C ASN A 36 -8.74 7.01 1.09
N TYR A 37 -8.61 5.87 1.80
CA TYR A 37 -9.74 5.05 2.25
C TYR A 37 -10.66 4.53 1.15
N ALA A 38 -10.31 4.59 -0.14
CA ALA A 38 -11.22 4.32 -1.25
C ALA A 38 -11.91 2.95 -1.13
N TRP A 39 -11.20 1.89 -0.80
CA TRP A 39 -11.71 0.52 -0.62
C TRP A 39 -11.51 0.00 0.81
N ASN A 40 -11.31 0.90 1.78
CA ASN A 40 -11.15 0.51 3.18
C ASN A 40 -12.34 -0.31 3.65
N GLY A 41 -12.09 -1.49 4.23
CA GLY A 41 -13.13 -2.39 4.72
C GLY A 41 -13.89 -3.17 3.65
N CYS A 42 -13.41 -3.19 2.38
CA CYS A 42 -13.92 -4.10 1.35
C CYS A 42 -13.45 -5.54 1.65
N SER A 43 -13.91 -6.10 2.76
CA SER A 43 -13.39 -7.36 3.30
C SER A 43 -13.69 -8.60 2.44
N GLY A 44 -14.64 -8.51 1.51
CA GLY A 44 -14.92 -9.59 0.55
C GLY A 44 -14.05 -9.57 -0.71
N LEU A 45 -13.26 -8.51 -0.93
CA LEU A 45 -12.47 -8.33 -2.14
C LEU A 45 -11.30 -9.32 -2.18
N THR A 46 -11.27 -10.20 -3.18
CA THR A 46 -10.26 -11.27 -3.28
C THR A 46 -9.06 -10.91 -4.16
N SER A 47 -9.29 -10.04 -5.14
CA SER A 47 -8.26 -9.53 -6.06
C SER A 47 -8.58 -8.10 -6.45
N PHE A 48 -7.57 -7.37 -6.93
CA PHE A 48 -7.73 -6.00 -7.39
C PHE A 48 -7.12 -5.84 -8.80
N PRO A 49 -7.79 -5.10 -9.71
CA PRO A 49 -7.32 -4.96 -11.10
C PRO A 49 -6.07 -4.09 -11.21
N ASP A 50 -5.37 -4.24 -12.32
CA ASP A 50 -4.16 -3.47 -12.65
C ASP A 50 -4.55 -2.06 -13.14
N LEU A 51 -4.87 -1.16 -12.22
CA LEU A 51 -5.15 0.23 -12.54
C LEU A 51 -3.86 0.99 -12.89
N ASP A 52 -3.99 2.05 -13.67
CA ASP A 52 -2.90 3.00 -13.89
C ASP A 52 -2.89 4.05 -12.76
N TYR A 53 -1.89 3.98 -11.89
CA TYR A 53 -1.74 4.86 -10.72
C TYR A 53 -0.86 6.10 -11.00
N SER A 54 -0.54 6.39 -12.26
CA SER A 54 0.42 7.46 -12.61
C SER A 54 0.02 8.86 -12.13
N SER A 55 -1.26 9.11 -11.90
CA SER A 55 -1.80 10.39 -11.42
C SER A 55 -2.10 10.42 -9.91
N VAL A 56 -1.88 9.30 -9.20
CA VAL A 56 -2.26 9.17 -7.79
C VAL A 56 -1.23 9.84 -6.88
N GLU A 57 -1.68 10.82 -6.09
CA GLU A 57 -0.85 11.49 -5.07
C GLU A 57 -0.95 10.85 -3.69
N ARG A 58 -2.10 10.31 -3.31
CA ARG A 58 -2.35 9.76 -1.97
C ARG A 58 -3.15 8.48 -2.05
N MET A 59 -2.73 7.47 -1.30
CA MET A 59 -3.44 6.20 -1.19
C MET A 59 -3.39 5.64 0.24
N SER A 60 -3.33 6.54 1.23
CA SER A 60 -3.32 6.13 2.63
C SER A 60 -4.63 5.41 2.98
N TYR A 61 -4.51 4.26 3.67
CA TYR A 61 -5.65 3.41 4.07
C TYR A 61 -6.50 2.86 2.91
N ALA A 62 -6.02 2.91 1.67
CA ALA A 62 -6.84 2.63 0.49
C ALA A 62 -7.48 1.24 0.50
N TRP A 63 -6.75 0.20 0.88
CA TRP A 63 -7.22 -1.20 1.01
C TRP A 63 -7.15 -1.71 2.45
N GLN A 64 -7.12 -0.81 3.45
CA GLN A 64 -7.11 -1.23 4.85
C GLN A 64 -8.28 -2.19 5.13
N ASN A 65 -7.99 -3.31 5.81
CA ASN A 65 -8.96 -4.34 6.17
C ASN A 65 -9.66 -5.03 4.96
N CYS A 66 -9.05 -5.06 3.79
CA CYS A 66 -9.43 -5.97 2.72
C CYS A 66 -8.90 -7.37 3.05
N THR A 67 -9.53 -8.04 4.02
CA THR A 67 -9.01 -9.26 4.66
C THR A 67 -8.93 -10.47 3.73
N GLU A 68 -9.77 -10.53 2.70
CA GLU A 68 -9.79 -11.59 1.70
C GLU A 68 -8.87 -11.31 0.50
N LEU A 69 -8.23 -10.13 0.43
CA LEU A 69 -7.38 -9.74 -0.70
C LEU A 69 -6.11 -10.60 -0.75
N VAL A 70 -6.01 -11.45 -1.78
CA VAL A 70 -4.86 -12.34 -2.00
C VAL A 70 -3.81 -11.68 -2.90
N THR A 71 -4.27 -10.98 -3.95
CA THR A 71 -3.42 -10.27 -4.91
C THR A 71 -3.93 -8.85 -5.11
N TRP A 72 -3.01 -7.88 -5.04
CA TRP A 72 -3.38 -6.47 -5.25
C TRP A 72 -3.15 -5.99 -6.69
N ASN A 73 -2.11 -6.46 -7.34
CA ASN A 73 -1.76 -6.09 -8.71
C ASN A 73 -0.91 -7.20 -9.32
N SER A 74 -1.08 -7.49 -10.61
CA SER A 74 -0.36 -8.57 -11.29
C SER A 74 0.90 -8.10 -12.04
N ASN A 75 1.11 -6.78 -12.17
CA ASN A 75 2.29 -6.23 -12.80
C ASN A 75 3.55 -6.49 -11.97
N ALA A 76 4.68 -6.69 -12.63
CA ALA A 76 5.96 -6.84 -11.92
C ALA A 76 6.37 -5.56 -11.17
N THR A 77 6.02 -4.39 -11.72
CA THR A 77 6.25 -3.07 -11.12
C THR A 77 5.03 -2.19 -11.28
N VAL A 78 4.64 -1.50 -10.22
CA VAL A 78 3.59 -0.47 -10.23
C VAL A 78 4.24 0.90 -10.12
N ASN A 79 3.92 1.78 -11.08
CA ASN A 79 4.42 3.13 -11.12
C ASN A 79 3.50 4.08 -10.36
N LEU A 80 4.06 4.77 -9.38
CA LEU A 80 3.41 5.74 -8.51
C LEU A 80 4.23 7.03 -8.44
N PRO A 81 4.52 7.69 -9.58
CA PRO A 81 5.51 8.76 -9.67
C PRO A 81 5.13 10.00 -8.85
N GLU A 82 3.84 10.20 -8.60
CA GLU A 82 3.31 11.35 -7.86
C GLU A 82 2.95 11.02 -6.40
N CYS A 83 2.97 9.74 -6.01
CA CYS A 83 2.48 9.31 -4.71
C CYS A 83 3.43 9.74 -3.58
N VAL A 84 2.88 10.52 -2.63
CA VAL A 84 3.64 11.01 -1.47
C VAL A 84 3.43 10.17 -0.21
N SER A 85 2.34 9.40 -0.12
CA SER A 85 2.04 8.58 1.06
C SER A 85 1.27 7.31 0.73
N LEU A 86 1.79 6.19 1.27
CA LEU A 86 1.16 4.87 1.25
C LEU A 86 0.84 4.41 2.70
N GLY A 87 0.73 5.35 3.63
CA GLY A 87 0.49 5.02 5.04
C GLY A 87 -0.74 4.14 5.23
N ALA A 88 -0.58 2.98 5.88
CA ALA A 88 -1.64 2.01 6.15
C ALA A 88 -2.41 1.50 4.91
N ALA A 89 -1.85 1.63 3.69
CA ALA A 89 -2.56 1.33 2.45
C ALA A 89 -3.11 -0.11 2.41
N TRP A 90 -2.35 -1.09 2.91
CA TRP A 90 -2.75 -2.52 2.97
C TRP A 90 -2.83 -3.05 4.40
N TRP A 91 -2.98 -2.16 5.40
CA TRP A 91 -3.12 -2.58 6.80
C TRP A 91 -4.25 -3.61 6.95
N GLY A 92 -3.94 -4.77 7.53
CA GLY A 92 -4.93 -5.83 7.80
C GLY A 92 -5.37 -6.64 6.57
N CYS A 93 -4.67 -6.51 5.43
CA CYS A 93 -4.84 -7.41 4.30
C CYS A 93 -4.23 -8.78 4.64
N SER A 94 -4.87 -9.52 5.54
CA SER A 94 -4.28 -10.71 6.18
C SER A 94 -4.00 -11.88 5.22
N LYS A 95 -4.66 -11.92 4.07
CA LYS A 95 -4.45 -12.93 3.02
C LYS A 95 -3.54 -12.46 1.89
N LEU A 96 -3.05 -11.21 1.89
CA LEU A 96 -2.17 -10.69 0.86
C LEU A 96 -0.82 -11.43 0.89
N THR A 97 -0.51 -12.18 -0.18
CA THR A 97 0.67 -13.06 -0.23
C THR A 97 1.92 -12.37 -0.76
N SER A 98 1.74 -11.38 -1.62
CA SER A 98 2.82 -10.62 -2.25
C SER A 98 2.37 -9.25 -2.71
N ILE A 99 3.32 -8.37 -2.93
CA ILE A 99 3.14 -7.06 -3.57
C ILE A 99 4.11 -6.94 -4.75
N PRO A 100 3.76 -6.20 -5.81
CA PRO A 100 4.72 -5.87 -6.87
C PRO A 100 5.81 -4.92 -6.37
N SER A 101 6.89 -4.77 -7.13
CA SER A 101 7.82 -3.67 -6.90
C SER A 101 7.11 -2.33 -7.09
N LEU A 102 7.37 -1.38 -6.19
CA LEU A 102 6.75 -0.05 -6.24
C LEU A 102 7.80 0.98 -6.67
N ASN A 103 7.52 1.69 -7.76
CA ASN A 103 8.29 2.87 -8.15
C ASN A 103 7.64 4.10 -7.52
N ILE A 104 8.20 4.57 -6.40
CA ILE A 104 7.62 5.56 -5.48
C ILE A 104 8.58 6.74 -5.19
N PRO A 105 9.10 7.43 -6.20
CA PRO A 105 10.19 8.39 -6.03
C PRO A 105 9.86 9.60 -5.14
N LYS A 106 8.58 9.91 -4.93
CA LYS A 106 8.14 11.03 -4.08
C LYS A 106 7.60 10.58 -2.71
N ALA A 107 7.46 9.28 -2.49
CA ALA A 107 6.90 8.79 -1.23
C ALA A 107 7.86 9.03 -0.07
N THR A 108 7.31 9.50 1.04
CA THR A 108 8.04 9.72 2.29
C THR A 108 7.54 8.86 3.44
N SER A 109 6.40 8.18 3.27
CA SER A 109 5.78 7.42 4.35
C SER A 109 5.26 6.07 3.89
N LEU A 110 5.73 5.03 4.58
CA LEU A 110 5.19 3.67 4.59
C LEU A 110 4.61 3.31 5.98
N TRP A 111 4.28 4.31 6.80
CA TRP A 111 3.74 4.15 8.14
C TRP A 111 2.58 3.15 8.15
N TYR A 112 2.75 2.01 8.87
CA TYR A 112 1.80 0.90 8.96
C TYR A 112 1.33 0.32 7.60
N ALA A 113 2.04 0.55 6.50
CA ALA A 113 1.57 0.22 5.14
C ALA A 113 1.13 -1.24 4.99
N PHE A 114 1.87 -2.18 5.58
CA PHE A 114 1.62 -3.62 5.53
C PHE A 114 1.39 -4.23 6.93
N TYR A 115 0.98 -3.42 7.90
CA TYR A 115 0.68 -3.90 9.25
C TYR A 115 -0.33 -5.05 9.21
N SER A 116 -0.01 -6.17 9.87
CA SER A 116 -0.86 -7.38 9.90
C SER A 116 -1.17 -8.00 8.53
N CYS A 117 -0.31 -7.83 7.54
CA CYS A 117 -0.32 -8.64 6.32
C CYS A 117 0.28 -10.02 6.62
N GLN A 118 -0.46 -10.86 7.33
CA GLN A 118 0.07 -12.11 7.92
C GLN A 118 0.54 -13.13 6.89
N ALA A 119 -0.10 -13.17 5.71
CA ALA A 119 0.25 -14.09 4.63
C ALA A 119 1.39 -13.57 3.74
N LEU A 120 1.87 -12.33 3.93
CA LEU A 120 2.94 -11.74 3.13
C LEU A 120 4.24 -12.51 3.36
N THR A 121 4.83 -13.07 2.28
CA THR A 121 6.02 -13.92 2.36
C THR A 121 7.30 -13.22 1.94
N LEU A 122 7.20 -12.22 1.06
CA LEU A 122 8.33 -11.47 0.54
C LEU A 122 7.97 -10.01 0.26
N ILE A 123 8.97 -9.17 0.34
CA ILE A 123 8.94 -7.77 -0.10
C ILE A 123 9.85 -7.68 -1.32
N PRO A 124 9.40 -7.12 -2.46
CA PRO A 124 10.29 -6.91 -3.60
C PRO A 124 11.32 -5.81 -3.30
N LEU A 125 12.45 -5.86 -3.99
CA LEU A 125 13.40 -4.76 -3.94
C LEU A 125 12.77 -3.51 -4.56
N MET A 126 12.84 -2.39 -3.84
CA MET A 126 12.35 -1.08 -4.28
C MET A 126 13.26 0.03 -3.75
N ASP A 127 13.28 1.17 -4.42
CA ASP A 127 13.99 2.36 -3.92
C ASP A 127 13.21 2.97 -2.75
N THR A 128 13.82 2.96 -1.58
CA THR A 128 13.25 3.48 -0.33
C THR A 128 14.03 4.65 0.24
N SER A 129 14.97 5.22 -0.54
CA SER A 129 15.89 6.27 -0.10
C SER A 129 15.21 7.55 0.41
N ASN A 130 13.97 7.81 -0.03
CA ASN A 130 13.19 8.98 0.40
C ASN A 130 12.21 8.69 1.55
N ILE A 131 12.10 7.43 1.99
CA ILE A 131 11.15 7.07 3.05
C ILE A 131 11.68 7.51 4.42
N THR A 132 10.92 8.37 5.08
CA THR A 132 11.25 8.90 6.42
C THR A 132 10.48 8.23 7.54
N LEU A 133 9.25 7.74 7.27
CA LEU A 133 8.36 7.13 8.28
C LEU A 133 8.12 5.65 7.99
N TRP A 134 8.64 4.80 8.88
CA TRP A 134 8.60 3.34 8.79
C TRP A 134 7.85 2.67 9.93
N ASP A 135 7.27 3.46 10.86
CA ASP A 135 6.66 2.90 12.07
C ASP A 135 5.64 1.82 11.72
N GLY A 136 5.83 0.65 12.29
CA GLY A 136 4.94 -0.49 12.13
C GLY A 136 4.75 -1.00 10.70
N THR A 137 5.58 -0.59 9.72
CA THR A 137 5.37 -0.89 8.30
C THR A 137 5.09 -2.37 8.03
N PHE A 138 5.86 -3.28 8.61
CA PHE A 138 5.71 -4.74 8.47
C PHE A 138 5.38 -5.43 9.80
N ASN A 139 4.90 -4.68 10.80
CA ASN A 139 4.55 -5.25 12.08
C ASN A 139 3.47 -6.34 11.92
N ASN A 140 3.67 -7.48 12.56
CA ASN A 140 2.79 -8.65 12.51
C ASN A 140 2.68 -9.30 11.10
N CYS A 141 3.69 -9.15 10.24
CA CYS A 141 3.83 -9.92 9.00
C CYS A 141 4.45 -11.29 9.31
N GLN A 142 3.66 -12.19 9.86
CA GLN A 142 4.15 -13.43 10.51
C GLN A 142 4.86 -14.40 9.56
N ASN A 143 4.51 -14.38 8.26
CA ASN A 143 5.12 -15.25 7.25
C ASN A 143 6.24 -14.57 6.45
N LEU A 144 6.58 -13.31 6.78
CA LEU A 144 7.67 -12.58 6.12
C LEU A 144 9.00 -13.07 6.68
N GLU A 145 9.72 -13.91 5.92
CA GLU A 145 10.95 -14.57 6.36
C GLU A 145 12.23 -13.84 5.96
N THR A 146 12.19 -13.06 4.88
CA THR A 146 13.35 -12.34 4.34
C THR A 146 13.00 -10.90 4.02
N ILE A 147 13.96 -10.00 4.26
CA ILE A 147 13.85 -8.58 3.92
C ILE A 147 14.93 -8.26 2.89
N PRO A 148 14.56 -7.63 1.75
CA PRO A 148 15.55 -7.16 0.78
C PRO A 148 16.38 -6.01 1.37
N ALA A 149 17.45 -5.61 0.69
CA ALA A 149 18.21 -4.43 1.06
C ALA A 149 17.33 -3.17 0.88
N LEU A 150 16.71 -2.72 1.96
CA LEU A 150 15.96 -1.45 2.03
C LEU A 150 16.89 -0.34 2.50
N ASP A 151 16.74 0.86 1.93
CA ASP A 151 17.49 2.03 2.35
C ASP A 151 16.74 2.77 3.47
N PHE A 152 17.34 2.82 4.66
CA PHE A 152 16.84 3.54 5.83
C PHE A 152 17.59 4.85 6.10
N SER A 153 18.45 5.31 5.17
CA SER A 153 19.32 6.48 5.39
C SER A 153 18.55 7.78 5.68
N SER A 154 17.34 7.91 5.12
CA SER A 154 16.45 9.06 5.36
C SER A 154 15.46 8.84 6.51
N ALA A 155 15.46 7.68 7.16
CA ALA A 155 14.46 7.36 8.18
C ALA A 155 14.57 8.27 9.39
N THR A 156 13.45 8.87 9.78
CA THR A 156 13.30 9.65 11.02
C THR A 156 12.60 8.84 12.10
N SER A 157 11.84 7.81 11.73
CA SER A 157 11.20 6.87 12.65
C SER A 157 11.11 5.47 12.04
N VAL A 158 11.49 4.46 12.84
CA VAL A 158 11.49 3.03 12.49
C VAL A 158 10.87 2.19 13.60
N THR A 159 10.00 2.77 14.42
CA THR A 159 9.43 2.12 15.60
C THR A 159 8.58 0.92 15.19
N ASN A 160 8.89 -0.25 15.76
CA ASN A 160 8.15 -1.49 15.52
C ASN A 160 8.05 -1.93 14.05
N THR A 161 8.94 -1.48 13.17
CA THR A 161 8.89 -1.77 11.72
C THR A 161 8.75 -3.27 11.42
N PHE A 162 9.48 -4.13 12.12
CA PHE A 162 9.50 -5.59 11.93
C PHE A 162 9.07 -6.37 13.18
N THR A 163 8.36 -5.76 14.11
CA THR A 163 7.88 -6.45 15.31
C THR A 163 6.93 -7.59 14.92
N SER A 164 7.10 -8.76 15.51
CA SER A 164 6.27 -9.95 15.26
C SER A 164 6.29 -10.45 13.81
N CYS A 165 7.37 -10.18 13.06
CA CYS A 165 7.61 -10.80 11.76
C CYS A 165 8.23 -12.18 11.90
N GLY A 166 8.08 -13.00 10.85
CA GLY A 166 8.77 -14.30 10.72
C GLY A 166 10.24 -14.21 10.30
N VAL A 167 10.82 -13.01 10.25
CA VAL A 167 12.15 -12.73 9.68
C VAL A 167 13.24 -13.55 10.39
N LYS A 168 13.99 -14.30 9.59
CA LYS A 168 15.13 -15.12 10.02
C LYS A 168 16.47 -14.52 9.59
N THR A 169 16.48 -13.66 8.56
CA THR A 169 17.68 -13.04 7.99
C THR A 169 17.38 -11.63 7.50
N PHE A 170 18.38 -10.75 7.66
CA PHE A 170 18.39 -9.37 7.13
C PHE A 170 19.45 -9.27 6.05
#